data_77b0e42d236fc048be5941d395459116
#
_entry.id   77b0e42d236fc048be5941d395459116
#
_cell.length_a   1.000
_cell.length_b   1.000
_cell.length_c   1.000
_cell.angle_alpha   90.00
_cell.angle_beta   90.00
_cell.angle_gamma   90.00
#
_symmetry.space_group_name_H-M   'P 1'
#
loop_
_entity.id
_entity.type
_entity.pdbx_description
1 polymer ?
#
loop_
_entity_poly.entity_id
_entity_poly.type
_entity_poly.pdbx_seq_one_letter_code
_entity_poly.pdbx_strand_id
1 'polypeptide(L)'
;MPKFEIRPAREDEAALVLDFIKKLAVYEKMIDEVEATPETIYDSLFVKHDAEVVFGCEDGVPVGFALFFHNFSTFVGRKGLYLEDLFVIPEKRGLGYGKALLLYLARLAKERHCGRMEWVCLDWNQPSINFYKSLGANPMEDWTIYRLDEKRLGEM
;
A
#
# COMPACT_ATOMS: atom_id res chain seq x y z
N MET A 1 10.52 9.74 24.15
CA MET A 1 10.37 8.89 22.95
C MET A 1 9.11 9.26 22.18
N PRO A 2 9.20 9.47 20.89
CA PRO A 2 8.00 9.72 20.09
C PRO A 2 7.05 8.52 20.16
N LYS A 3 5.76 8.81 20.12
CA LYS A 3 4.74 7.77 20.13
C LYS A 3 4.28 7.51 18.72
N PHE A 4 4.41 6.26 18.27
CA PHE A 4 3.96 5.85 16.93
C PHE A 4 2.64 5.07 17.04
N GLU A 5 1.64 5.52 16.28
CA GLU A 5 0.33 4.87 16.22
C GLU A 5 -0.10 4.71 14.77
N ILE A 6 -0.89 3.67 14.52
CA ILE A 6 -1.46 3.41 13.20
C ILE A 6 -2.97 3.56 13.30
N ARG A 7 -3.57 4.31 12.38
CA ARG A 7 -5.01 4.54 12.35
C ARG A 7 -5.54 4.56 10.92
N PRO A 8 -6.82 4.21 10.71
CA PRO A 8 -7.45 4.38 9.41
C PRO A 8 -7.48 5.85 8.98
N ALA A 9 -7.42 6.08 7.68
CA ALA A 9 -7.62 7.41 7.11
C ALA A 9 -9.07 7.85 7.32
N ARG A 10 -9.28 9.16 7.45
CA ARG A 10 -10.60 9.77 7.65
C ARG A 10 -11.12 10.35 6.33
N GLU A 11 -12.43 10.55 6.26
CA GLU A 11 -13.07 11.06 5.06
C GLU A 11 -12.54 12.43 4.60
N ASP A 12 -12.09 13.26 5.53
CA ASP A 12 -11.54 14.58 5.22
C ASP A 12 -10.05 14.54 4.85
N GLU A 13 -9.46 13.35 4.70
CA GLU A 13 -8.04 13.19 4.44
C GLU A 13 -7.71 12.69 3.04
N ALA A 14 -8.65 12.74 2.10
CA ALA A 14 -8.41 12.27 0.72
C ALA A 14 -7.24 13.01 0.06
N ALA A 15 -7.13 14.33 0.26
CA ALA A 15 -6.02 15.11 -0.27
C ALA A 15 -4.67 14.69 0.36
N LEU A 16 -4.66 14.37 1.65
CA LEU A 16 -3.47 13.89 2.33
C LEU A 16 -3.04 12.52 1.81
N VAL A 17 -4.00 11.62 1.55
CA VAL A 17 -3.72 10.32 0.95
C VAL A 17 -3.04 10.51 -0.41
N LEU A 18 -3.59 11.39 -1.26
CA LEU A 18 -2.99 11.67 -2.57
C LEU A 18 -1.58 12.26 -2.43
N ASP A 19 -1.37 13.10 -1.43
CA ASP A 19 -0.05 13.68 -1.16
C ASP A 19 0.99 12.58 -0.90
N PHE A 20 0.66 11.59 -0.08
CA PHE A 20 1.53 10.44 0.17
C PHE A 20 1.73 9.58 -1.08
N ILE A 21 0.68 9.38 -1.87
CA ILE A 21 0.80 8.66 -3.15
C ILE A 21 1.82 9.33 -4.06
N LYS A 22 1.74 10.67 -4.16
CA LYS A 22 2.70 11.45 -4.97
C LYS A 22 4.12 11.35 -4.44
N LYS A 23 4.31 11.36 -3.13
CA LYS A 23 5.63 11.17 -2.52
C LYS A 23 6.22 9.81 -2.86
N LEU A 24 5.40 8.77 -2.81
CA LEU A 24 5.82 7.43 -3.22
C LEU A 24 6.17 7.40 -4.71
N ALA A 25 5.36 8.03 -5.55
CA ALA A 25 5.59 8.09 -7.00
C ALA A 25 6.92 8.78 -7.32
N VAL A 26 7.27 9.85 -6.59
CA VAL A 26 8.57 10.50 -6.73
C VAL A 26 9.71 9.52 -6.37
N TYR A 27 9.56 8.80 -5.27
CA TYR A 27 10.55 7.81 -4.86
C TYR A 27 10.72 6.72 -5.93
N GLU A 28 9.61 6.26 -6.52
CA GLU A 28 9.60 5.23 -7.56
C GLU A 28 9.92 5.78 -8.95
N LYS A 29 10.18 7.09 -9.09
CA LYS A 29 10.52 7.77 -10.35
C LYS A 29 9.38 7.69 -11.37
N MET A 30 8.14 7.76 -10.89
CA MET A 30 6.92 7.60 -11.71
C MET A 30 5.90 8.70 -11.45
N ILE A 31 6.33 9.88 -10.99
CA ILE A 31 5.39 10.97 -10.63
C ILE A 31 4.48 11.36 -11.80
N ASP A 32 4.98 11.29 -13.04
CA ASP A 32 4.20 11.67 -14.22
C ASP A 32 3.08 10.68 -14.54
N GLU A 33 3.07 9.52 -13.90
CA GLU A 33 2.03 8.50 -14.11
C GLU A 33 0.84 8.66 -13.16
N VAL A 34 0.91 9.59 -12.19
CA VAL A 34 -0.17 9.80 -11.23
C VAL A 34 -1.29 10.60 -11.88
N GLU A 35 -2.45 9.98 -12.02
CA GLU A 35 -3.66 10.60 -12.58
C GLU A 35 -4.71 10.89 -11.52
N ALA A 36 -4.56 10.33 -10.33
CA ALA A 36 -5.54 10.47 -9.25
C ALA A 36 -5.69 11.92 -8.81
N THR A 37 -6.91 12.26 -8.40
CA THR A 37 -7.25 13.57 -7.83
C THR A 37 -7.81 13.34 -6.43
N PRO A 38 -7.90 14.40 -5.57
CA PRO A 38 -8.56 14.24 -4.27
C PRO A 38 -9.98 13.68 -4.39
N GLU A 39 -10.70 14.07 -5.45
CA GLU A 39 -12.07 13.62 -5.70
C GLU A 39 -12.12 12.13 -6.05
N THR A 40 -11.21 11.64 -6.91
CA THR A 40 -11.18 10.22 -7.25
C THR A 40 -10.77 9.37 -6.05
N ILE A 41 -9.83 9.86 -5.24
CA ILE A 41 -9.41 9.16 -4.02
C ILE A 41 -10.57 9.10 -3.03
N TYR A 42 -11.27 10.22 -2.80
CA TYR A 42 -12.42 10.25 -1.91
C TYR A 42 -13.49 9.24 -2.35
N ASP A 43 -13.86 9.27 -3.63
CA ASP A 43 -14.88 8.37 -4.18
C ASP A 43 -14.50 6.90 -4.01
N SER A 44 -13.26 6.56 -4.34
CA SER A 44 -12.79 5.17 -4.28
C SER A 44 -12.68 4.64 -2.86
N LEU A 45 -12.20 5.46 -1.92
CA LEU A 45 -11.95 5.00 -0.55
C LEU A 45 -13.18 5.10 0.35
N PHE A 46 -13.96 6.19 0.23
CA PHE A 46 -14.99 6.51 1.22
C PHE A 46 -16.41 6.35 0.71
N VAL A 47 -16.62 6.25 -0.60
CA VAL A 47 -17.93 5.99 -1.19
C VAL A 47 -18.03 4.56 -1.69
N LYS A 48 -17.13 4.15 -2.58
CA LYS A 48 -17.16 2.81 -3.17
C LYS A 48 -16.46 1.75 -2.33
N HIS A 49 -15.57 2.17 -1.43
CA HIS A 49 -14.77 1.25 -0.60
C HIS A 49 -13.97 0.24 -1.42
N ASP A 50 -13.39 0.70 -2.54
CA ASP A 50 -12.57 -0.14 -3.41
C ASP A 50 -11.22 -0.48 -2.78
N ALA A 51 -10.75 0.37 -1.86
CA ALA A 51 -9.50 0.21 -1.14
C ALA A 51 -9.59 0.86 0.22
N GLU A 52 -8.61 0.60 1.07
CA GLU A 52 -8.52 1.15 2.42
C GLU A 52 -7.13 1.75 2.62
N VAL A 53 -7.04 2.77 3.46
CA VAL A 53 -5.78 3.42 3.81
C VAL A 53 -5.65 3.50 5.33
N VAL A 54 -4.45 3.18 5.83
CA VAL A 54 -4.06 3.47 7.20
C VAL A 54 -2.87 4.42 7.18
N PHE A 55 -2.81 5.34 8.14
CA PHE A 55 -1.66 6.21 8.36
C PHE A 55 -0.86 5.73 9.55
N GLY A 56 0.48 5.78 9.42
CA GLY A 56 1.39 5.70 10.55
C GLY A 56 1.68 7.11 11.03
N CYS A 57 1.40 7.38 12.30
CA CYS A 57 1.51 8.72 12.87
C CYS A 57 2.53 8.75 14.00
N GLU A 58 3.44 9.74 13.94
CA GLU A 58 4.36 10.02 15.03
C GLU A 58 3.83 11.22 15.81
N ASP A 59 3.51 11.01 17.09
CA ASP A 59 2.91 12.05 17.93
C ASP A 59 1.69 12.72 17.28
N GLY A 60 0.86 11.88 16.62
CA GLY A 60 -0.37 12.32 15.97
C GLY A 60 -0.21 12.87 14.55
N VAL A 61 1.03 12.98 14.06
CA VAL A 61 1.30 13.53 12.72
C VAL A 61 1.57 12.38 11.74
N PRO A 62 0.80 12.28 10.64
CA PRO A 62 1.06 11.25 9.64
C PRO A 62 2.44 11.35 9.02
N VAL A 63 3.22 10.28 9.10
CA VAL A 63 4.59 10.20 8.56
C VAL A 63 4.75 9.02 7.60
N GLY A 64 3.73 8.20 7.46
CA GLY A 64 3.72 7.08 6.53
C GLY A 64 2.30 6.62 6.27
N PHE A 65 2.13 5.79 5.25
CA PHE A 65 0.81 5.24 4.92
C PHE A 65 0.93 3.87 4.29
N ALA A 66 -0.19 3.16 4.29
CA ALA A 66 -0.35 1.94 3.51
C ALA A 66 -1.74 1.97 2.87
N LEU A 67 -1.81 1.61 1.60
CA LEU A 67 -3.06 1.47 0.86
C LEU A 67 -3.19 0.01 0.45
N PHE A 68 -4.34 -0.59 0.70
CA PHE A 68 -4.54 -2.01 0.47
C PHE A 68 -5.99 -2.32 0.11
N PHE A 69 -6.19 -3.51 -0.46
CA PHE A 69 -7.52 -4.01 -0.81
C PHE A 69 -7.50 -5.54 -0.73
N HIS A 70 -8.65 -6.17 -0.97
CA HIS A 70 -8.72 -7.63 -0.97
C HIS A 70 -8.70 -8.15 -2.40
N ASN A 71 -7.78 -9.06 -2.68
CA ASN A 71 -7.81 -9.89 -3.88
C ASN A 71 -8.41 -11.26 -3.52
N PHE A 72 -8.38 -12.21 -4.43
CA PHE A 72 -8.94 -13.53 -4.18
C PHE A 72 -8.03 -14.59 -4.77
N SER A 73 -7.81 -15.66 -4.02
CA SER A 73 -7.07 -16.83 -4.49
C SER A 73 -8.03 -18.00 -4.66
N THR A 74 -8.13 -18.51 -5.90
CA THR A 74 -8.95 -19.70 -6.15
C THR A 74 -8.34 -20.94 -5.52
N PHE A 75 -7.01 -21.01 -5.44
CA PHE A 75 -6.31 -22.17 -4.86
C PHE A 75 -6.54 -22.25 -3.34
N VAL A 76 -6.51 -21.10 -2.66
CA VAL A 76 -6.78 -21.05 -1.22
C VAL A 76 -8.27 -21.06 -0.94
N GLY A 77 -9.10 -20.57 -1.87
CA GLY A 77 -10.55 -20.48 -1.73
C GLY A 77 -11.00 -19.36 -0.82
N ARG A 78 -10.15 -18.38 -0.58
CA ARG A 78 -10.43 -17.24 0.31
C ARG A 78 -9.80 -15.97 -0.25
N LYS A 79 -10.31 -14.82 0.23
CA LYS A 79 -9.70 -13.54 -0.10
C LYS A 79 -8.29 -13.45 0.46
N GLY A 80 -7.48 -12.63 -0.18
CA GLY A 80 -6.17 -12.24 0.32
C GLY A 80 -6.18 -10.75 0.65
N LEU A 81 -5.18 -10.29 1.38
CA LEU A 81 -4.93 -8.88 1.54
C LEU A 81 -3.83 -8.51 0.55
N TYR A 82 -4.14 -7.56 -0.34
CA TYR A 82 -3.16 -7.07 -1.31
C TYR A 82 -2.73 -5.67 -0.93
N LEU A 83 -1.44 -5.51 -0.66
CA LEU A 83 -0.85 -4.22 -0.31
C LEU A 83 -0.42 -3.53 -1.61
N GLU A 84 -1.10 -2.43 -1.95
CA GLU A 84 -0.76 -1.66 -3.14
C GLU A 84 0.43 -0.73 -2.87
N ASP A 85 0.37 0.05 -1.77
CA ASP A 85 1.39 1.05 -1.44
C ASP A 85 1.78 0.99 0.01
N LEU A 86 3.09 1.09 0.28
CA LEU A 86 3.66 1.24 1.62
C LEU A 86 4.78 2.28 1.55
N PHE A 87 4.67 3.35 2.33
CA PHE A 87 5.64 4.44 2.26
C PHE A 87 5.79 5.13 3.61
N VAL A 88 7.03 5.45 3.97
CA VAL A 88 7.38 6.28 5.13
C VAL A 88 8.24 7.43 4.60
N ILE A 89 7.98 8.66 5.05
CA ILE A 89 8.75 9.82 4.59
C ILE A 89 10.24 9.60 4.91
N PRO A 90 11.15 10.11 4.06
CA PRO A 90 12.58 9.84 4.22
C PRO A 90 13.13 10.20 5.60
N GLU A 91 12.67 11.30 6.20
CA GLU A 91 13.14 11.81 7.49
C GLU A 91 12.81 10.85 8.66
N LYS A 92 11.85 9.94 8.45
CA LYS A 92 11.37 9.02 9.49
C LYS A 92 11.70 7.56 9.20
N ARG A 93 12.58 7.31 8.23
CA ARG A 93 13.05 5.95 7.93
C ARG A 93 14.08 5.50 8.93
N GLY A 94 14.25 4.18 9.03
CA GLY A 94 15.21 3.59 9.97
C GLY A 94 14.72 3.53 11.41
N LEU A 95 13.44 3.86 11.67
CA LEU A 95 12.84 3.85 13.00
C LEU A 95 11.89 2.66 13.20
N GLY A 96 11.75 1.79 12.19
CA GLY A 96 10.86 0.63 12.26
C GLY A 96 9.40 0.90 11.88
N TYR A 97 9.09 2.08 11.38
CA TYR A 97 7.70 2.46 11.06
C TYR A 97 7.14 1.67 9.88
N GLY A 98 7.93 1.46 8.84
CA GLY A 98 7.51 0.63 7.69
C GLY A 98 7.21 -0.80 8.11
N LYS A 99 8.07 -1.37 8.94
CA LYS A 99 7.83 -2.70 9.49
C LYS A 99 6.56 -2.74 10.34
N ALA A 100 6.33 -1.72 11.16
CA ALA A 100 5.14 -1.64 12.00
C ALA A 100 3.87 -1.60 11.13
N LEU A 101 3.86 -0.83 10.05
CA LEU A 101 2.75 -0.77 9.10
C LEU A 101 2.51 -2.14 8.45
N LEU A 102 3.56 -2.79 7.99
CA LEU A 102 3.43 -4.09 7.35
C LEU A 102 2.90 -5.15 8.32
N LEU A 103 3.41 -5.16 9.56
CA LEU A 103 2.93 -6.10 10.59
C LEU A 103 1.50 -5.80 11.00
N TYR A 104 1.10 -4.55 11.02
CA TYR A 104 -0.30 -4.17 11.27
C TYR A 104 -1.21 -4.81 10.22
N LEU A 105 -0.84 -4.71 8.94
CA LEU A 105 -1.63 -5.30 7.86
C LEU A 105 -1.61 -6.83 7.92
N ALA A 106 -0.50 -7.43 8.30
CA ALA A 106 -0.42 -8.88 8.44
C ALA A 106 -1.38 -9.38 9.54
N ARG A 107 -1.44 -8.66 10.67
CA ARG A 107 -2.41 -8.98 11.73
C ARG A 107 -3.84 -8.78 11.26
N LEU A 108 -4.10 -7.71 10.52
CA LEU A 108 -5.42 -7.43 9.95
C LEU A 108 -5.83 -8.54 8.99
N ALA A 109 -4.92 -8.99 8.13
CA ALA A 109 -5.16 -10.11 7.23
C ALA A 109 -5.57 -11.37 7.99
N LYS A 110 -4.87 -11.66 9.09
CA LYS A 110 -5.18 -12.80 9.94
C LYS A 110 -6.56 -12.65 10.59
N GLU A 111 -6.86 -11.47 11.13
CA GLU A 111 -8.17 -11.19 11.76
C GLU A 111 -9.32 -11.32 10.77
N ARG A 112 -9.10 -10.94 9.52
CA ARG A 112 -10.11 -11.02 8.46
C ARG A 112 -10.16 -12.40 7.78
N HIS A 113 -9.41 -13.37 8.27
CA HIS A 113 -9.33 -14.73 7.74
C HIS A 113 -8.85 -14.77 6.28
N CYS A 114 -7.95 -13.86 5.90
CA CYS A 114 -7.32 -13.88 4.59
C CYS A 114 -6.40 -15.09 4.47
N GLY A 115 -6.36 -15.70 3.27
CA GLY A 115 -5.52 -16.86 3.03
C GLY A 115 -4.06 -16.52 2.80
N ARG A 116 -3.77 -15.29 2.40
CA ARG A 116 -2.41 -14.81 2.19
C ARG A 116 -2.40 -13.29 2.06
N MET A 117 -1.19 -12.73 2.07
CA MET A 117 -0.95 -11.32 1.85
C MET A 117 0.13 -11.18 0.77
N GLU A 118 -0.11 -10.31 -0.20
CA GLU A 118 0.78 -10.15 -1.34
C GLU A 118 1.00 -8.68 -1.67
N TRP A 119 2.13 -8.39 -2.30
CA TRP A 119 2.46 -7.07 -2.86
C TRP A 119 3.50 -7.24 -3.94
N VAL A 120 3.76 -6.16 -4.70
CA VAL A 120 4.81 -6.12 -5.71
C VAL A 120 5.87 -5.11 -5.31
N CYS A 121 7.06 -5.28 -5.85
CA CYS A 121 8.19 -4.41 -5.60
C CYS A 121 8.97 -4.25 -6.89
N LEU A 122 9.40 -3.01 -7.19
CA LEU A 122 10.25 -2.76 -8.34
C LEU A 122 11.56 -3.53 -8.22
N ASP A 123 11.97 -4.17 -9.30
CA ASP A 123 13.14 -5.05 -9.30
C ASP A 123 14.44 -4.34 -8.92
N TRP A 124 14.51 -3.02 -9.14
CA TRP A 124 15.72 -2.25 -8.78
C TRP A 124 15.75 -1.85 -7.29
N ASN A 125 14.65 -2.02 -6.55
CA ASN A 125 14.54 -1.53 -5.18
C ASN A 125 15.12 -2.51 -4.17
N GLN A 126 16.45 -2.63 -4.17
CA GLN A 126 17.15 -3.60 -3.36
C GLN A 126 16.93 -3.44 -1.84
N PRO A 127 16.89 -2.22 -1.27
CA PRO A 127 16.60 -2.08 0.16
C PRO A 127 15.27 -2.67 0.56
N SER A 128 14.21 -2.44 -0.26
CA SER A 128 12.88 -3.02 -0.01
C SER A 128 12.88 -4.53 -0.18
N ILE A 129 13.55 -5.04 -1.19
CA ILE A 129 13.66 -6.48 -1.43
C ILE A 129 14.29 -7.16 -0.20
N ASN A 130 15.40 -6.62 0.29
CA ASN A 130 16.09 -7.16 1.46
C ASN A 130 15.18 -7.14 2.70
N PHE A 131 14.46 -6.05 2.89
CA PHE A 131 13.50 -5.90 3.99
C PHE A 131 12.43 -6.98 3.92
N TYR A 132 11.80 -7.17 2.76
CA TYR A 132 10.74 -8.16 2.60
C TYR A 132 11.24 -9.59 2.83
N LYS A 133 12.41 -9.92 2.30
CA LYS A 133 13.02 -11.23 2.53
C LYS A 133 13.33 -11.48 4.00
N SER A 134 13.74 -10.44 4.73
CA SER A 134 14.02 -10.54 6.16
C SER A 134 12.78 -10.90 6.98
N LEU A 135 11.59 -10.61 6.45
CA LEU A 135 10.32 -10.94 7.10
C LEU A 135 9.79 -12.33 6.71
N GLY A 136 10.51 -13.06 5.85
CA GLY A 136 10.08 -14.37 5.38
C GLY A 136 9.18 -14.34 4.17
N ALA A 137 9.03 -13.19 3.49
CA ALA A 137 8.27 -13.11 2.25
C ALA A 137 9.01 -13.82 1.12
N ASN A 138 8.27 -14.60 0.32
CA ASN A 138 8.84 -15.35 -0.80
C ASN A 138 8.53 -14.64 -2.11
N PRO A 139 9.55 -14.27 -2.92
CA PRO A 139 9.30 -13.68 -4.22
C PRO A 139 8.71 -14.73 -5.17
N MET A 140 7.62 -14.36 -5.84
CA MET A 140 6.92 -15.24 -6.78
C MET A 140 7.46 -15.01 -8.19
N GLU A 141 8.69 -15.44 -8.43
CA GLU A 141 9.47 -15.09 -9.64
C GLU A 141 8.95 -15.69 -10.93
N ASP A 142 8.17 -16.77 -10.85
CA ASP A 142 7.60 -17.41 -12.04
C ASP A 142 6.40 -16.65 -12.63
N TRP A 143 5.94 -15.60 -11.96
CA TRP A 143 4.74 -14.86 -12.36
C TRP A 143 5.11 -13.52 -12.93
N THR A 144 4.46 -13.16 -14.03
CA THR A 144 4.62 -11.85 -14.67
C THR A 144 3.26 -11.15 -14.70
N ILE A 145 3.24 -9.88 -14.29
CA ILE A 145 2.03 -9.07 -14.32
C ILE A 145 1.80 -8.58 -15.75
N TYR A 146 0.58 -8.78 -16.27
CA TYR A 146 0.16 -8.21 -17.55
C TYR A 146 -0.87 -7.12 -17.29
N ARG A 147 -0.79 -6.03 -18.03
CA ARG A 147 -1.65 -4.85 -17.84
C ARG A 147 -2.25 -4.39 -19.15
N LEU A 148 -3.56 -4.13 -19.11
CA LEU A 148 -4.24 -3.32 -20.13
C LEU A 148 -4.66 -2.04 -19.41
N ASP A 149 -4.17 -0.89 -19.87
CA ASP A 149 -4.54 0.39 -19.27
C ASP A 149 -5.93 0.83 -19.76
N GLU A 150 -6.41 1.97 -19.25
CA GLU A 150 -7.74 2.47 -19.59
C GLU A 150 -7.91 2.68 -21.10
N LYS A 151 -6.90 3.25 -21.76
CA LYS A 151 -6.95 3.49 -23.19
C LYS A 151 -7.12 2.18 -23.96
N ARG A 152 -6.36 1.17 -23.60
CA ARG A 152 -6.44 -0.14 -24.25
C ARG A 152 -7.77 -0.83 -24.00
N LEU A 153 -8.31 -0.71 -22.79
CA LEU A 153 -9.63 -1.26 -22.47
C LEU A 153 -10.71 -0.63 -23.34
N GLY A 154 -10.60 0.68 -23.60
CA GLY A 154 -11.55 1.39 -24.46
C GLY A 154 -11.49 1.00 -25.93
N GLU A 155 -10.41 0.38 -26.38
CA GLU A 155 -10.21 -0.04 -27.78
C GLU A 155 -10.66 -1.48 -28.05
N MET A 156 -11.09 -2.22 -27.01
CA MET A 156 -11.42 -3.65 -27.15
C MET A 156 -12.90 -3.92 -27.32
#